data_55bf2a7d77504c6435e4440aa83ad225
#
_entry.id   55bf2a7d77504c6435e4440aa83ad225
#
_cell.length_a   1.000
_cell.length_b   1.000
_cell.length_c   1.000
_cell.angle_alpha   90.00
_cell.angle_beta   90.00
_cell.angle_gamma   90.00
#
_symmetry.space_group_name_H-M   'P 1'
#
loop_
_entity.id
_entity.type
_entity.pdbx_description
1 polymer ?
#
loop_
_entity_poly.entity_id
_entity_poly.type
_entity_poly.pdbx_seq_one_letter_code
_entity_poly.pdbx_strand_id
1 'polypeptide(L)'
;MAQPVKFLSSRFLSASTLVGANVRNPQEESLGDLKDFMIDTASGKIAYGVLSFGGVLGIGNKLFAIPWDNFRVDAETERLILDVPKERLKDAPGFDEDHWPNFAEPGLATELRQHYATRPAHDGNIIHPE
;
A
#
# COMPACT_ATOMS: atom_id res chain seq x y z
N MET A 1 -25.66 -13.21 13.81
CA MET A 1 -25.08 -13.42 13.83
C MET A 1 -24.17 -12.84 13.66
N ALA A 2 -23.81 -12.73 13.67
CA ALA A 2 -22.96 -12.24 13.22
C ALA A 2 -22.13 -11.30 13.87
N GLN A 3 -22.30 -10.82 14.82
CA GLN A 3 -21.56 -9.88 15.35
C GLN A 3 -20.23 -10.24 15.73
N PRO A 4 -20.01 -11.29 16.37
CA PRO A 4 -18.69 -11.67 16.69
C PRO A 4 -17.85 -11.85 15.47
N VAL A 5 -18.52 -11.98 14.38
CA VAL A 5 -17.79 -12.15 13.17
C VAL A 5 -16.91 -10.99 12.85
N LYS A 6 -17.39 -9.78 13.02
CA LYS A 6 -16.59 -8.66 12.72
C LYS A 6 -15.36 -8.62 13.58
N PHE A 7 -15.49 -8.97 14.84
CA PHE A 7 -14.38 -8.93 15.73
C PHE A 7 -13.39 -9.99 15.38
N LEU A 8 -13.81 -11.16 15.01
CA LEU A 8 -12.94 -12.21 14.62
C LEU A 8 -12.26 -11.90 13.31
N SER A 9 -12.97 -11.29 12.40
CA SER A 9 -12.42 -11.05 11.09
C SER A 9 -11.49 -9.85 11.04
N SER A 10 -11.36 -9.10 12.13
CA SER A 10 -10.49 -7.95 12.11
C SER A 10 -9.04 -8.34 11.90
N ARG A 11 -8.70 -9.59 12.11
CA ARG A 11 -7.35 -10.04 11.91
C ARG A 11 -7.13 -10.57 10.50
N PHE A 12 -8.21 -10.92 9.82
CA PHE A 12 -8.11 -11.46 8.47
C PHE A 12 -9.02 -10.68 7.56
N LEU A 13 -8.46 -10.17 6.49
CA LEU A 13 -9.23 -9.47 5.49
C LEU A 13 -8.95 -10.12 4.15
N SER A 14 -9.97 -10.20 3.34
CA SER A 14 -9.77 -10.76 2.01
C SER A 14 -9.02 -9.77 1.16
N ALA A 15 -8.27 -10.26 0.19
CA ALA A 15 -7.56 -9.39 -0.71
C ALA A 15 -8.51 -8.46 -1.45
N SER A 16 -9.69 -8.96 -1.79
CA SER A 16 -10.64 -8.13 -2.52
C SER A 16 -11.21 -7.01 -1.65
N THR A 17 -11.15 -7.16 -0.33
CA THR A 17 -11.57 -6.08 0.54
C THR A 17 -10.54 -4.94 0.49
N LEU A 18 -9.28 -5.29 0.40
CA LEU A 18 -8.24 -4.28 0.41
C LEU A 18 -8.00 -3.66 -0.95
N VAL A 19 -8.19 -4.42 -2.01
CA VAL A 19 -8.03 -3.86 -3.34
C VAL A 19 -9.16 -2.88 -3.57
N GLY A 20 -8.82 -1.67 -3.90
CA GLY A 20 -9.80 -0.59 -4.03
C GLY A 20 -9.96 0.21 -2.76
N ALA A 21 -9.35 -0.21 -1.67
CA ALA A 21 -9.50 0.50 -0.42
C ALA A 21 -8.75 1.83 -0.48
N ASN A 22 -9.31 2.81 0.19
CA ASN A 22 -8.70 4.13 0.24
C ASN A 22 -7.43 4.08 1.09
N VAL A 23 -6.40 4.77 0.64
CA VAL A 23 -5.12 4.83 1.32
C VAL A 23 -4.93 6.25 1.82
N ARG A 24 -4.66 6.39 3.11
CA ARG A 24 -4.45 7.68 3.72
C ARG A 24 -3.14 7.69 4.47
N ASN A 25 -2.61 8.87 4.70
CA ASN A 25 -1.42 8.97 5.53
C ASN A 25 -1.86 9.33 6.95
N PRO A 26 -0.94 9.37 7.91
CA PRO A 26 -1.31 9.69 9.29
C PRO A 26 -1.93 11.07 9.46
N GLN A 27 -1.74 11.97 8.52
CA GLN A 27 -2.35 13.28 8.57
C GLN A 27 -3.74 13.27 7.95
N GLU A 28 -4.27 12.10 7.66
CA GLU A 28 -5.61 11.93 7.09
C GLU A 28 -5.73 12.46 5.68
N GLU A 29 -4.64 12.65 4.99
CA GLU A 29 -4.70 13.02 3.59
C GLU A 29 -4.96 11.77 2.77
N SER A 30 -5.86 11.87 1.81
CA SER A 30 -6.12 10.75 0.92
C SER A 30 -5.02 10.69 -0.13
N LEU A 31 -4.36 9.54 -0.22
CA LEU A 31 -3.28 9.36 -1.16
C LEU A 31 -3.71 8.61 -2.40
N GLY A 32 -4.90 8.06 -2.38
CA GLY A 32 -5.39 7.30 -3.53
C GLY A 32 -5.98 5.99 -3.08
N ASP A 33 -5.97 5.02 -3.97
CA ASP A 33 -6.56 3.72 -3.69
C ASP A 33 -5.57 2.62 -3.97
N LEU A 34 -5.71 1.53 -3.26
CA LEU A 34 -4.84 0.38 -3.52
C LEU A 34 -5.33 -0.30 -4.78
N LYS A 35 -4.46 -0.38 -5.77
CA LYS A 35 -4.81 -0.97 -7.04
C LYS A 35 -4.59 -2.48 -7.03
N ASP A 36 -3.53 -2.91 -6.40
CA ASP A 36 -3.16 -4.32 -6.44
C ASP A 36 -2.05 -4.61 -5.45
N PHE A 37 -1.73 -5.86 -5.30
CA PHE A 37 -0.61 -6.33 -4.51
C PHE A 37 0.36 -7.04 -5.42
N MET A 38 1.64 -6.96 -5.08
CA MET A 38 2.63 -7.81 -5.74
C MET A 38 3.08 -8.83 -4.71
N ILE A 39 2.86 -10.09 -5.02
CA ILE A 39 3.15 -11.17 -4.09
C ILE A 39 4.42 -11.87 -4.51
N ASP A 40 5.30 -12.07 -3.56
CA ASP A 40 6.50 -12.84 -3.81
C ASP A 40 6.09 -14.31 -3.75
N THR A 41 6.01 -14.94 -4.89
CA THR A 41 5.48 -16.30 -4.94
C THR A 41 6.39 -17.31 -4.30
N ALA A 42 7.66 -16.98 -4.09
CA ALA A 42 8.56 -17.91 -3.42
C ALA A 42 8.28 -17.96 -1.93
N SER A 43 7.98 -16.83 -1.32
CA SER A 43 7.72 -16.79 0.11
C SER A 43 6.24 -16.78 0.44
N GLY A 44 5.41 -16.42 -0.52
CA GLY A 44 3.99 -16.26 -0.28
C GLY A 44 3.62 -14.96 0.39
N LYS A 45 4.56 -14.03 0.50
CA LYS A 45 4.31 -12.79 1.20
C LYS A 45 4.05 -11.67 0.23
N ILE A 46 3.30 -10.68 0.70
CA ILE A 46 3.08 -9.48 -0.09
C ILE A 46 4.37 -8.67 -0.06
N ALA A 47 4.88 -8.35 -1.23
CA ALA A 47 6.12 -7.58 -1.33
C ALA A 47 5.84 -6.10 -1.51
N TYR A 48 4.85 -5.75 -2.30
CA TYR A 48 4.51 -4.36 -2.58
C TYR A 48 3.02 -4.17 -2.65
N GLY A 49 2.58 -2.96 -2.29
CA GLY A 49 1.24 -2.54 -2.63
C GLY A 49 1.37 -1.58 -3.80
N VAL A 50 0.44 -1.64 -4.73
CA VAL A 50 0.45 -0.75 -5.89
C VAL A 50 -0.62 0.29 -5.64
N LEU A 51 -0.19 1.53 -5.50
CA LEU A 51 -1.08 2.65 -5.19
C LEU A 51 -1.45 3.37 -6.47
N SER A 52 -2.72 3.63 -6.66
CA SER A 52 -3.20 4.43 -7.76
C SER A 52 -3.41 5.85 -7.26
N PHE A 53 -2.67 6.79 -7.77
CA PHE A 53 -2.67 8.15 -7.27
C PHE A 53 -2.89 9.10 -8.44
N GLY A 54 -3.65 10.14 -8.21
CA GLY A 54 -3.90 11.11 -9.25
C GLY A 54 -5.13 10.77 -10.04
N GLY A 55 -5.05 10.84 -11.34
CA GLY A 55 -6.19 10.51 -12.16
C GLY A 55 -7.23 11.59 -12.19
N VAL A 56 -6.85 12.77 -11.79
CA VAL A 56 -7.74 13.88 -11.81
C VAL A 56 -7.80 14.41 -13.20
N LEU A 57 -8.92 14.93 -13.58
CA LEU A 57 -9.07 15.58 -14.86
C LEU A 57 -9.00 14.61 -16.03
N GLY A 58 -9.27 13.38 -15.78
CA GLY A 58 -9.34 12.44 -16.87
C GLY A 58 -8.01 11.97 -17.42
N ILE A 59 -6.92 12.40 -16.79
CA ILE A 59 -5.62 11.90 -17.16
C ILE A 59 -5.41 10.62 -16.40
N GLY A 60 -5.02 9.60 -17.01
CA GLY A 60 -4.90 8.31 -16.35
C GLY A 60 -4.18 8.39 -15.02
N ASN A 61 -4.46 7.43 -14.17
CA ASN A 61 -3.83 7.37 -12.87
C ASN A 61 -2.40 6.95 -13.02
N LYS A 62 -1.58 7.44 -12.11
CA LYS A 62 -0.21 7.02 -12.05
C LYS A 62 -0.12 5.99 -10.96
N LEU A 63 0.62 4.93 -11.20
CA LEU A 63 0.74 3.84 -10.26
C LEU A 63 2.11 3.87 -9.60
N PHE A 64 2.14 3.53 -8.32
CA PHE A 64 3.37 3.51 -7.56
C PHE A 64 3.48 2.19 -6.82
N ALA A 65 4.62 1.54 -6.96
CA ALA A 65 4.89 0.32 -6.23
C ALA A 65 5.59 0.71 -4.94
N ILE A 66 4.97 0.43 -3.83
CA ILE A 66 5.47 0.85 -2.53
C ILE A 66 5.70 -0.38 -1.69
N PRO A 67 6.87 -0.52 -1.06
CA PRO A 67 7.12 -1.70 -0.25
C PRO A 67 6.02 -1.90 0.77
N TRP A 68 5.60 -3.14 0.92
CA TRP A 68 4.45 -3.42 1.78
C TRP A 68 4.70 -3.01 3.22
N ASP A 69 5.97 -2.99 3.65
CA ASP A 69 6.30 -2.58 5.00
C ASP A 69 5.92 -1.15 5.31
N ASN A 70 5.70 -0.33 4.29
CA ASN A 70 5.30 1.05 4.51
C ASN A 70 3.81 1.21 4.77
N PHE A 71 3.05 0.15 4.53
CA PHE A 71 1.61 0.20 4.74
C PHE A 71 1.25 -0.37 6.10
N ARG A 72 0.17 0.13 6.66
CA ARG A 72 -0.43 -0.44 7.84
C ARG A 72 -1.89 -0.68 7.53
N VAL A 73 -2.42 -1.79 8.01
CA VAL A 73 -3.79 -2.15 7.75
C VAL A 73 -4.62 -1.74 8.96
N ASP A 74 -5.61 -0.89 8.73
CA ASP A 74 -6.55 -0.56 9.78
C ASP A 74 -7.74 -1.50 9.56
N ALA A 75 -7.74 -2.59 10.26
CA ALA A 75 -8.72 -3.62 10.03
C ALA A 75 -10.12 -3.20 10.42
N GLU A 76 -10.23 -2.28 11.37
CA GLU A 76 -11.55 -1.84 11.76
C GLU A 76 -12.26 -1.02 10.72
N THR A 77 -11.55 -0.15 10.07
CA THR A 77 -12.15 0.69 9.05
C THR A 77 -11.91 0.12 7.66
N GLU A 78 -11.16 -0.98 7.58
CA GLU A 78 -10.84 -1.61 6.30
C GLU A 78 -10.16 -0.63 5.36
N ARG A 79 -9.24 0.15 5.92
CA ARG A 79 -8.49 1.11 5.14
C ARG A 79 -7.01 0.86 5.34
N LEU A 80 -6.23 1.50 4.50
CA LEU A 80 -4.79 1.39 4.57
C LEU A 80 -4.19 2.72 4.94
N ILE A 81 -3.16 2.67 5.75
CA ILE A 81 -2.45 3.87 6.14
C ILE A 81 -1.04 3.73 5.62
N LEU A 82 -0.60 4.73 4.89
CA LEU A 82 0.73 4.77 4.32
C LEU A 82 1.43 5.97 4.89
N ASP A 83 2.51 5.72 5.63
CA ASP A 83 3.20 6.78 6.34
C ASP A 83 4.17 7.48 5.40
N VAL A 84 3.63 8.18 4.43
CA VAL A 84 4.40 8.89 3.43
C VAL A 84 3.71 10.21 3.18
N PRO A 85 4.43 11.32 3.20
CA PRO A 85 3.81 12.59 2.89
C PRO A 85 3.34 12.60 1.46
N LYS A 86 2.25 13.29 1.21
CA LYS A 86 1.69 13.33 -0.12
C LYS A 86 2.69 13.87 -1.13
N GLU A 87 3.50 14.82 -0.72
CA GLU A 87 4.49 15.39 -1.62
C GLU A 87 5.52 14.39 -2.06
N ARG A 88 5.80 13.39 -1.24
CA ARG A 88 6.79 12.40 -1.60
C ARG A 88 6.34 11.61 -2.82
N LEU A 89 5.03 11.45 -2.99
CA LEU A 89 4.53 10.73 -4.14
C LEU A 89 4.70 11.49 -5.42
N LYS A 90 4.74 12.81 -5.35
CA LYS A 90 4.88 13.59 -6.56
C LYS A 90 6.22 13.38 -7.22
N ASP A 91 7.23 13.08 -6.42
CA ASP A 91 8.57 12.86 -6.96
C ASP A 91 8.91 11.40 -7.06
N ALA A 92 7.98 10.53 -6.74
CA ALA A 92 8.27 9.11 -6.71
C ALA A 92 8.31 8.52 -8.10
N PRO A 93 9.08 7.47 -8.30
CA PRO A 93 9.07 6.77 -9.57
C PRO A 93 7.75 6.04 -9.71
N GLY A 94 7.01 6.38 -10.69
CA GLY A 94 5.71 5.76 -10.94
C GLY A 94 5.69 5.13 -12.31
N PHE A 95 4.59 4.49 -12.63
CA PHE A 95 4.45 3.84 -13.92
C PHE A 95 2.99 3.85 -14.36
N ASP A 96 2.80 3.57 -15.64
CA ASP A 96 1.47 3.52 -16.21
C ASP A 96 0.93 2.12 -16.09
N GLU A 97 -0.38 2.02 -16.23
CA GLU A 97 -1.03 0.74 -16.19
C GLU A 97 -0.50 -0.20 -17.27
N ASP A 98 -0.02 0.34 -18.38
CA ASP A 98 0.48 -0.47 -19.47
C ASP A 98 1.97 -0.74 -19.42
N HIS A 99 2.67 -0.18 -18.46
CA HIS A 99 4.13 -0.29 -18.40
C HIS A 99 4.59 -0.60 -16.99
N TRP A 100 4.25 -1.78 -16.53
CA TRP A 100 4.64 -2.19 -15.18
C TRP A 100 6.12 -2.53 -15.15
N PRO A 101 6.80 -2.22 -14.06
CA PRO A 101 8.22 -2.52 -13.97
C PRO A 101 8.45 -4.01 -13.78
N ASN A 102 9.68 -4.42 -13.99
CA ASN A 102 10.05 -5.80 -13.71
C ASN A 102 10.44 -5.89 -12.25
N PHE A 103 9.56 -6.43 -11.44
CA PHE A 103 9.78 -6.49 -10.00
C PHE A 103 10.90 -7.45 -9.62
N ALA A 104 11.37 -8.25 -10.56
CA ALA A 104 12.48 -9.15 -10.27
C ALA A 104 13.83 -8.46 -10.40
N GLU A 105 13.87 -7.24 -10.90
CA GLU A 105 15.11 -6.50 -11.01
C GLU A 105 15.65 -6.18 -9.64
N PRO A 106 16.87 -6.59 -9.32
CA PRO A 106 17.38 -6.38 -7.97
C PRO A 106 17.49 -4.91 -7.58
N GLY A 107 17.84 -4.07 -8.52
CA GLY A 107 17.99 -2.66 -8.20
C GLY A 107 16.71 -1.97 -7.87
N LEU A 108 15.59 -2.49 -8.36
CA LEU A 108 14.31 -1.85 -8.13
C LEU A 108 13.92 -1.90 -6.66
N ALA A 109 14.13 -3.04 -6.01
CA ALA A 109 13.78 -3.17 -4.61
C ALA A 109 14.55 -2.17 -3.77
N THR A 110 15.85 -2.02 -4.06
CA THR A 110 16.67 -1.09 -3.30
C THR A 110 16.22 0.33 -3.54
N GLU A 111 15.95 0.67 -4.78
CA GLU A 111 15.53 2.02 -5.10
C GLU A 111 14.22 2.37 -4.42
N LEU A 112 13.27 1.47 -4.43
CA LEU A 112 11.98 1.74 -3.82
C LEU A 112 12.08 1.84 -2.31
N ARG A 113 12.89 0.99 -1.70
CA ARG A 113 13.05 1.08 -0.27
C ARG A 113 13.69 2.38 0.14
N GLN A 114 14.65 2.86 -0.62
CA GLN A 114 15.29 4.12 -0.30
C GLN A 114 14.34 5.28 -0.45
N HIS A 115 13.53 5.25 -1.49
CA HIS A 115 12.62 6.35 -1.73
C HIS A 115 11.55 6.45 -0.65
N TYR A 116 11.06 5.32 -0.18
CA TYR A 116 9.96 5.32 0.78
C TYR A 116 10.37 5.12 2.22
N ALA A 117 11.66 5.06 2.50
CA ALA A 117 12.10 4.87 3.87
C ALA A 117 11.84 6.15 4.64
N THR A 118 10.91 6.11 5.55
CA THR A 118 10.57 7.30 6.32
C THR A 118 11.06 7.22 7.73
N ARG A 119 11.31 6.03 8.22
CA ARG A 119 11.75 5.87 9.60
C ARG A 119 12.17 4.44 9.79
N PRO A 120 12.81 4.14 10.89
CA PRO A 120 13.29 2.80 11.14
C PRO A 120 12.17 1.79 11.14
N ALA A 121 12.53 0.59 10.93
CA ALA A 121 11.57 -0.47 10.87
C ALA A 121 10.79 -0.61 12.14
N HIS A 122 9.58 -1.07 12.01
CA HIS A 122 8.76 -1.25 13.11
C HIS A 122 8.37 -2.65 13.21
N ASP A 123 7.34 -2.94 13.92
CA ASP A 123 6.87 -4.26 14.10
C ASP A 123 6.10 -4.76 12.94
N GLY A 124 6.28 -4.30 11.81
CA GLY A 124 5.58 -4.79 10.65
C GLY A 124 4.44 -3.90 10.27
N ASN A 125 3.42 -4.45 9.65
CA ASN A 125 2.37 -3.67 9.04
C ASN A 125 1.13 -3.51 9.89
N ILE A 126 1.16 -3.99 11.11
CA ILE A 126 -0.03 -3.99 11.93
C ILE A 126 0.03 -2.85 12.93
N ILE A 127 -1.07 -2.16 13.07
CA ILE A 127 -1.15 -1.09 14.04
C ILE A 127 -1.40 -1.69 15.39
N HIS A 128 -0.52 -1.41 16.32
CA HIS A 128 -0.65 -1.95 17.65
C HIS A 128 -1.42 -0.99 18.52
N PRO A 129 -2.30 -1.51 19.30
CA PRO A 129 -3.07 -0.64 20.17
C PRO A 129 -2.13 -0.30 21.26
N GLU A 130 -1.64 0.45 21.56
CA GLU A 130 -0.78 0.73 22.54
C GLU A 130 -1.22 1.55 23.32
#